data_d288050618188579c46a6486bf9e8472
#
_entry.id   d288050618188579c46a6486bf9e8472
#
_cell.length_a   1.000
_cell.length_b   1.000
_cell.length_c   1.000
_cell.angle_alpha   90.00
_cell.angle_beta   90.00
_cell.angle_gamma   90.00
#
_symmetry.space_group_name_H-M   'P 1'
#
loop_
_entity.id
_entity.type
_entity.pdbx_description
1 polymer ?
#
loop_
_entity_poly.entity_id
_entity_poly.type
_entity_poly.pdbx_seq_one_letter_code
_entity_poly.pdbx_strand_id
1 'polypeptide(L)'
;MLGESYQPGDPLGLEESTKGTMMSTNDAETPAYGAAPQTSRRKTRVQHLQQMKAAGDKWAMLTAYDYSTAKLFEEAGIPVLLIGDSAANVVYGYDTTVPITVDELIPLVRGVVRGAPHALVVADLPFGSYEGSPQQALATAIRFMKEGGAHAVKLEGGERVSDTIATLVAAGIPVMAHIGFTPQSVNTLGGFRVQGRGDAADQLIADAIAVQEAGAFSVVMEMVPAELAGQVTRKLTIPTVGIGAGADCDAQVLVWQDMAAYTSGKTARFVKHFAQVGDQLRTAAATYLDEVRRGVFPGPEHSF
;
A
#
# COMPACT_ATOMS: atom_id res chain seq x y z
N MET A 1 -42.47 68.80 15.69
CA MET A 1 -43.34 69.16 14.59
C MET A 1 -43.51 67.89 13.76
N LEU A 2 -44.57 67.18 13.99
CA LEU A 2 -45.70 67.02 13.04
C LEU A 2 -45.22 66.21 11.82
N GLY A 3 -45.72 65.08 11.42
CA GLY A 3 -47.02 64.43 11.73
C GLY A 3 -47.26 63.38 10.68
N GLU A 4 -48.02 62.42 11.11
CA GLU A 4 -49.07 61.67 10.39
C GLU A 4 -48.70 60.83 9.17
N SER A 5 -48.79 59.50 9.36
CA SER A 5 -50.00 58.63 9.31
C SER A 5 -50.65 58.55 7.94
N TYR A 6 -50.79 57.35 7.34
CA TYR A 6 -52.04 56.76 6.92
C TYR A 6 -51.85 55.35 6.31
N GLN A 7 -52.53 54.35 6.87
CA GLN A 7 -53.04 53.13 6.20
C GLN A 7 -54.49 53.42 5.76
N PRO A 8 -55.21 52.66 4.95
CA PRO A 8 -55.30 51.21 4.75
C PRO A 8 -55.69 50.76 3.32
N GLY A 9 -55.85 49.44 3.11
CA GLY A 9 -56.77 48.95 2.11
C GLY A 9 -56.38 47.63 1.41
N ASP A 10 -56.77 46.48 2.00
CA ASP A 10 -57.11 45.26 1.26
C ASP A 10 -58.48 45.39 0.57
N PRO A 11 -58.82 44.74 -0.55
CA PRO A 11 -59.19 43.35 -0.57
C PRO A 11 -59.03 42.57 -1.90
N LEU A 12 -58.95 41.23 -1.77
CA LEU A 12 -59.56 40.15 -2.59
C LEU A 12 -59.23 40.01 -4.09
N GLY A 13 -58.73 38.84 -4.45
CA GLY A 13 -58.72 38.31 -5.82
C GLY A 13 -58.11 36.91 -5.87
N LEU A 14 -58.99 35.93 -5.74
CA LEU A 14 -58.71 34.51 -5.99
C LEU A 14 -58.45 34.28 -7.47
N GLU A 15 -57.35 33.64 -7.85
CA GLU A 15 -57.29 32.81 -9.05
C GLU A 15 -56.38 31.63 -8.83
N GLU A 16 -56.95 30.43 -8.91
CA GLU A 16 -56.29 29.15 -9.00
C GLU A 16 -55.49 29.06 -10.31
N SER A 17 -54.21 28.76 -10.21
CA SER A 17 -53.39 28.33 -11.34
C SER A 17 -52.69 27.02 -11.01
N THR A 18 -53.14 25.99 -11.65
CA THR A 18 -52.61 24.62 -11.73
C THR A 18 -51.12 24.60 -11.90
N LYS A 19 -50.42 24.17 -10.88
CA LYS A 19 -48.98 23.80 -10.96
C LYS A 19 -48.85 22.41 -11.56
N GLY A 20 -48.46 22.34 -12.80
CA GLY A 20 -47.92 21.14 -13.41
C GLY A 20 -46.62 20.77 -12.72
N THR A 21 -46.61 19.59 -12.11
CA THR A 21 -45.41 18.95 -11.53
C THR A 21 -44.51 18.56 -12.70
N MET A 22 -43.47 19.34 -12.97
CA MET A 22 -42.35 18.86 -13.77
C MET A 22 -41.57 17.84 -12.92
N MET A 23 -41.72 16.57 -13.23
CA MET A 23 -40.78 15.50 -12.80
C MET A 23 -39.44 15.79 -13.47
N SER A 24 -38.50 16.25 -12.66
CA SER A 24 -37.08 16.25 -13.03
C SER A 24 -36.58 14.82 -12.92
N THR A 25 -36.51 14.11 -14.05
CA THR A 25 -35.77 12.87 -14.16
C THR A 25 -34.27 13.19 -14.24
N ASN A 26 -33.64 13.40 -13.09
CA ASN A 26 -32.20 13.30 -12.98
C ASN A 26 -31.84 11.82 -12.66
N ASP A 27 -32.01 10.98 -13.65
CA ASP A 27 -31.31 9.69 -13.67
C ASP A 27 -29.83 9.96 -13.96
N ALA A 28 -29.12 10.38 -12.93
CA ALA A 28 -27.66 10.30 -12.94
C ALA A 28 -27.31 8.82 -12.94
N GLU A 29 -26.91 8.31 -14.09
CA GLU A 29 -26.36 6.95 -14.22
C GLU A 29 -25.29 6.74 -13.16
N THR A 30 -25.58 5.90 -12.17
CA THR A 30 -24.60 5.45 -11.19
C THR A 30 -23.58 4.62 -11.97
N PRO A 31 -22.29 4.99 -11.97
CA PRO A 31 -21.31 4.20 -12.68
C PRO A 31 -21.34 2.76 -12.17
N ALA A 32 -21.22 1.79 -13.05
CA ALA A 32 -21.31 0.35 -12.74
C ALA A 32 -20.30 -0.10 -11.64
N TYR A 33 -19.32 0.73 -11.36
CA TYR A 33 -18.39 0.64 -10.24
C TYR A 33 -18.43 1.95 -9.45
N GLY A 34 -19.39 2.02 -8.51
CA GLY A 34 -19.71 3.25 -7.78
C GLY A 34 -18.62 3.73 -6.84
N ALA A 35 -18.37 5.02 -6.85
CA ALA A 35 -17.63 5.69 -5.80
C ALA A 35 -18.49 5.74 -4.53
N ALA A 36 -18.10 5.01 -3.48
CA ALA A 36 -18.65 5.21 -2.14
C ALA A 36 -18.34 6.64 -1.66
N PRO A 37 -19.17 7.28 -0.81
CA PRO A 37 -18.90 8.60 -0.29
C PRO A 37 -17.52 8.59 0.43
N GLN A 38 -16.61 9.45 -0.01
CA GLN A 38 -15.31 9.62 0.63
C GLN A 38 -15.54 10.26 2.00
N THR A 39 -15.33 9.48 3.06
CA THR A 39 -15.13 10.05 4.40
C THR A 39 -13.89 10.95 4.35
N SER A 40 -13.89 12.07 5.07
CA SER A 40 -12.80 13.07 5.10
C SER A 40 -11.54 12.51 5.81
N ARG A 41 -11.02 11.39 5.30
CA ARG A 41 -9.83 10.73 5.86
C ARG A 41 -8.59 11.53 5.47
N ARG A 42 -7.77 11.90 6.45
CA ARG A 42 -6.54 12.64 6.20
C ARG A 42 -5.50 11.74 5.50
N LYS A 43 -4.85 12.26 4.44
CA LYS A 43 -3.80 11.52 3.72
C LYS A 43 -2.60 11.22 4.64
N THR A 44 -2.20 9.95 4.69
CA THR A 44 -1.00 9.51 5.41
C THR A 44 0.25 10.03 4.70
N ARG A 45 1.19 10.56 5.49
CA ARG A 45 2.48 11.08 5.03
C ARG A 45 3.60 10.52 5.91
N VAL A 46 4.83 10.62 5.44
CA VAL A 46 6.03 10.15 6.14
C VAL A 46 6.10 10.67 7.59
N GLN A 47 5.83 11.96 7.80
CA GLN A 47 5.87 12.54 9.15
C GLN A 47 4.82 11.95 10.11
N HIS A 48 3.70 11.44 9.61
CA HIS A 48 2.71 10.80 10.47
C HIS A 48 3.23 9.47 11.02
N LEU A 49 4.01 8.72 10.23
CA LEU A 49 4.64 7.47 10.69
C LEU A 49 5.69 7.76 11.78
N GLN A 50 6.45 8.84 11.64
CA GLN A 50 7.38 9.28 12.68
C GLN A 50 6.66 9.70 13.96
N GLN A 51 5.52 10.39 13.84
CA GLN A 51 4.67 10.75 15.00
C GLN A 51 4.12 9.51 15.68
N MET A 52 3.68 8.49 14.92
CA MET A 52 3.21 7.22 15.46
C MET A 52 4.31 6.51 16.24
N LYS A 53 5.55 6.44 15.70
CA LYS A 53 6.70 5.89 16.45
C LYS A 53 6.93 6.65 17.77
N ALA A 54 6.94 7.97 17.73
CA ALA A 54 7.15 8.78 18.92
C ALA A 54 6.05 8.60 19.97
N ALA A 55 4.82 8.32 19.55
CA ALA A 55 3.68 8.02 20.42
C ALA A 55 3.63 6.55 20.89
N GLY A 56 4.42 5.66 20.30
CA GLY A 56 4.34 4.21 20.54
C GLY A 56 3.17 3.54 19.84
N ASP A 57 2.52 4.21 18.89
CA ASP A 57 1.40 3.69 18.11
C ASP A 57 1.90 2.72 17.04
N LYS A 58 1.43 1.47 17.10
CA LYS A 58 1.74 0.45 16.10
C LYS A 58 0.86 0.62 14.86
N TRP A 59 1.41 0.30 13.70
CA TRP A 59 0.68 0.35 12.45
C TRP A 59 0.99 -0.85 11.54
N ALA A 60 0.11 -1.08 10.57
CA ALA A 60 0.27 -2.16 9.61
C ALA A 60 0.56 -1.61 8.21
N MET A 61 1.36 -2.36 7.46
CA MET A 61 1.62 -2.18 6.05
C MET A 61 1.20 -3.47 5.32
N LEU A 62 0.60 -3.36 4.16
CA LEU A 62 0.31 -4.50 3.28
C LEU A 62 0.88 -4.23 1.89
N THR A 63 1.27 -5.29 1.21
CA THR A 63 1.48 -5.16 -0.23
C THR A 63 0.12 -4.97 -0.92
N ALA A 64 0.12 -4.31 -2.07
CA ALA A 64 -1.04 -4.19 -2.95
C ALA A 64 -0.55 -4.07 -4.40
N TYR A 65 -1.31 -4.62 -5.37
CA TYR A 65 -0.86 -4.69 -6.75
C TYR A 65 -1.91 -4.25 -7.77
N ASP A 66 -3.11 -3.89 -7.31
CA ASP A 66 -4.20 -3.42 -8.15
C ASP A 66 -5.12 -2.42 -7.44
N TYR A 67 -5.99 -1.79 -8.23
CA TYR A 67 -6.94 -0.78 -7.77
C TYR A 67 -7.91 -1.33 -6.70
N SER A 68 -8.47 -2.51 -6.93
CA SER A 68 -9.58 -3.05 -6.12
C SER A 68 -9.10 -3.46 -4.74
N THR A 69 -7.98 -4.20 -4.67
CA THR A 69 -7.39 -4.61 -3.38
C THR A 69 -6.85 -3.40 -2.60
N ALA A 70 -6.24 -2.42 -3.29
CA ALA A 70 -5.78 -1.19 -2.64
C ALA A 70 -6.93 -0.41 -2.00
N LYS A 71 -8.08 -0.30 -2.69
CA LYS A 71 -9.27 0.34 -2.16
C LYS A 71 -9.79 -0.35 -0.91
N LEU A 72 -9.92 -1.68 -0.93
CA LEU A 72 -10.35 -2.46 0.22
C LEU A 72 -9.42 -2.30 1.43
N PHE A 73 -8.11 -2.27 1.20
CA PHE A 73 -7.13 -2.11 2.29
C PHE A 73 -7.15 -0.69 2.88
N GLU A 74 -7.34 0.33 2.05
CA GLU A 74 -7.52 1.68 2.52
C GLU A 74 -8.83 1.82 3.33
N GLU A 75 -9.94 1.26 2.86
CA GLU A 75 -11.21 1.22 3.59
C GLU A 75 -11.07 0.51 4.95
N ALA A 76 -10.28 -0.57 4.99
CA ALA A 76 -9.96 -1.30 6.22
C ALA A 76 -9.04 -0.52 7.18
N GLY A 77 -8.45 0.58 6.74
CA GLY A 77 -7.63 1.44 7.60
C GLY A 77 -6.12 1.25 7.47
N ILE A 78 -5.64 0.48 6.52
CA ILE A 78 -4.19 0.31 6.31
C ILE A 78 -3.58 1.65 5.87
N PRO A 79 -2.64 2.22 6.66
CA PRO A 79 -2.10 3.54 6.37
C PRO A 79 -0.99 3.55 5.30
N VAL A 80 -0.35 2.40 5.05
CA VAL A 80 0.78 2.28 4.11
C VAL A 80 0.57 1.07 3.22
N LEU A 81 0.68 1.26 1.90
CA LEU A 81 0.63 0.21 0.90
C LEU A 81 1.96 0.13 0.15
N LEU A 82 2.43 -1.09 -0.07
CA LEU A 82 3.67 -1.38 -0.77
C LEU A 82 3.38 -2.06 -2.10
N ILE A 83 3.90 -1.52 -3.18
CA ILE A 83 4.03 -2.28 -4.41
C ILE A 83 5.42 -2.90 -4.37
N GLY A 84 5.46 -4.12 -3.80
CA GLY A 84 6.69 -4.88 -3.65
C GLY A 84 7.12 -5.56 -4.94
N ASP A 85 8.41 -5.80 -5.08
CA ASP A 85 8.98 -6.66 -6.13
C ASP A 85 8.48 -8.11 -6.01
N SER A 86 7.91 -8.49 -4.85
CA SER A 86 7.14 -9.73 -4.64
C SER A 86 5.95 -9.89 -5.61
N ALA A 87 5.54 -8.81 -6.33
CA ALA A 87 4.67 -8.92 -7.50
C ALA A 87 5.18 -9.94 -8.53
N ALA A 88 6.49 -10.07 -8.65
CA ALA A 88 7.12 -11.11 -9.46
C ALA A 88 6.52 -12.49 -9.20
N ASN A 89 6.44 -12.87 -7.92
CA ASN A 89 5.94 -14.18 -7.52
C ASN A 89 4.40 -14.27 -7.54
N VAL A 90 3.70 -13.27 -6.96
CA VAL A 90 2.27 -13.39 -6.67
C VAL A 90 1.36 -12.79 -7.74
N VAL A 91 1.90 -12.00 -8.67
CA VAL A 91 1.15 -11.43 -9.81
C VAL A 91 1.59 -12.06 -11.13
N TYR A 92 2.90 -12.15 -11.35
CA TYR A 92 3.46 -12.63 -12.62
C TYR A 92 3.84 -14.11 -12.61
N GLY A 93 3.94 -14.76 -11.43
CA GLY A 93 4.26 -16.18 -11.31
C GLY A 93 5.73 -16.51 -11.57
N TYR A 94 6.64 -15.54 -11.42
CA TYR A 94 8.08 -15.80 -11.48
C TYR A 94 8.56 -16.54 -10.23
N ASP A 95 9.62 -17.34 -10.36
CA ASP A 95 10.18 -18.12 -9.25
C ASP A 95 10.87 -17.26 -8.18
N THR A 96 11.39 -16.08 -8.57
CA THR A 96 12.07 -15.14 -7.69
C THR A 96 11.67 -13.70 -8.03
N THR A 97 12.07 -12.72 -7.18
CA THR A 97 11.81 -11.30 -7.45
C THR A 97 12.78 -10.70 -8.47
N VAL A 98 13.87 -11.38 -8.80
CA VAL A 98 14.96 -10.87 -9.66
C VAL A 98 14.51 -10.50 -11.09
N PRO A 99 13.62 -11.26 -11.78
CA PRO A 99 13.26 -10.97 -13.16
C PRO A 99 12.37 -9.74 -13.37
N ILE A 100 11.64 -9.30 -12.33
CA ILE A 100 10.63 -8.24 -12.51
C ILE A 100 11.28 -6.90 -12.92
N THR A 101 10.65 -6.21 -13.83
CA THR A 101 11.14 -4.96 -14.39
C THR A 101 10.42 -3.73 -13.85
N VAL A 102 11.03 -2.56 -14.01
CA VAL A 102 10.39 -1.26 -13.74
C VAL A 102 9.10 -1.09 -14.55
N ASP A 103 9.09 -1.53 -15.80
CA ASP A 103 7.96 -1.39 -16.71
C ASP A 103 6.77 -2.28 -16.30
N GLU A 104 7.02 -3.41 -15.68
CA GLU A 104 5.97 -4.28 -15.11
C GLU A 104 5.41 -3.72 -13.79
N LEU A 105 6.21 -3.05 -12.98
CA LEU A 105 5.76 -2.50 -11.69
C LEU A 105 4.99 -1.18 -11.83
N ILE A 106 5.36 -0.28 -12.74
CA ILE A 106 4.73 1.04 -12.89
C ILE A 106 3.20 0.96 -13.10
N PRO A 107 2.65 0.08 -13.96
CA PRO A 107 1.19 -0.08 -14.09
C PRO A 107 0.50 -0.50 -12.79
N LEU A 108 1.12 -1.38 -11.98
CA LEU A 108 0.59 -1.80 -10.68
C LEU A 108 0.56 -0.61 -9.71
N VAL A 109 1.64 0.18 -9.65
CA VAL A 109 1.71 1.40 -8.83
C VAL A 109 0.57 2.36 -9.17
N ARG A 110 0.32 2.61 -10.47
CA ARG A 110 -0.80 3.46 -10.91
C ARG A 110 -2.15 2.97 -10.41
N GLY A 111 -2.38 1.66 -10.45
CA GLY A 111 -3.60 1.03 -9.96
C GLY A 111 -3.78 1.29 -8.47
N VAL A 112 -2.76 1.01 -7.67
CA VAL A 112 -2.78 1.16 -6.21
C VAL A 112 -2.96 2.62 -5.81
N VAL A 113 -2.23 3.56 -6.41
CA VAL A 113 -2.35 5.00 -6.11
C VAL A 113 -3.77 5.52 -6.35
N ARG A 114 -4.45 5.05 -7.40
CA ARG A 114 -5.84 5.42 -7.67
C ARG A 114 -6.82 4.77 -6.70
N GLY A 115 -6.52 3.54 -6.26
CA GLY A 115 -7.36 2.80 -5.32
C GLY A 115 -7.27 3.31 -3.89
N ALA A 116 -6.13 3.90 -3.50
CA ALA A 116 -5.84 4.31 -2.13
C ALA A 116 -5.33 5.77 -2.05
N PRO A 117 -6.19 6.76 -2.29
CA PRO A 117 -5.79 8.17 -2.35
C PRO A 117 -5.28 8.74 -1.02
N HIS A 118 -5.60 8.11 0.11
CA HIS A 118 -5.19 8.58 1.44
C HIS A 118 -4.04 7.77 2.06
N ALA A 119 -3.79 6.55 1.63
CA ALA A 119 -2.64 5.78 2.09
C ALA A 119 -1.31 6.35 1.56
N LEU A 120 -0.24 6.14 2.31
CA LEU A 120 1.11 6.34 1.81
C LEU A 120 1.48 5.15 0.91
N VAL A 121 1.69 5.40 -0.39
CA VAL A 121 2.04 4.38 -1.37
C VAL A 121 3.54 4.38 -1.59
N VAL A 122 4.18 3.26 -1.30
CA VAL A 122 5.63 3.00 -1.47
C VAL A 122 5.82 2.02 -2.62
N ALA A 123 6.78 2.27 -3.51
CA ALA A 123 7.11 1.38 -4.63
C ALA A 123 8.53 0.86 -4.52
N ASP A 124 8.71 -0.46 -4.69
CA ASP A 124 10.03 -1.06 -4.76
C ASP A 124 10.79 -0.66 -6.02
N LEU A 125 12.07 -0.36 -5.87
CA LEU A 125 13.01 -0.37 -6.96
C LEU A 125 13.43 -1.83 -7.22
N PRO A 126 13.09 -2.44 -8.39
CA PRO A 126 13.43 -3.82 -8.66
C PRO A 126 14.92 -4.01 -8.88
N PHE A 127 15.38 -5.26 -8.72
CA PHE A 127 16.78 -5.64 -8.96
C PHE A 127 17.27 -5.16 -10.35
N GLY A 128 18.50 -4.66 -10.41
CA GLY A 128 19.12 -4.14 -11.63
C GLY A 128 18.74 -2.70 -11.96
N SER A 129 17.87 -2.07 -11.16
CA SER A 129 17.37 -0.71 -11.45
C SER A 129 18.01 0.40 -10.60
N TYR A 130 18.83 0.05 -9.60
CA TYR A 130 19.46 1.03 -8.69
C TYR A 130 20.88 0.66 -8.23
N GLU A 131 21.36 -0.57 -8.47
CA GLU A 131 22.64 -1.04 -7.94
C GLU A 131 23.84 -0.50 -8.71
N GLY A 132 23.64 -0.06 -9.96
CA GLY A 132 24.74 0.39 -10.82
C GLY A 132 25.33 1.74 -10.41
N SER A 133 24.50 2.66 -9.93
CA SER A 133 24.93 3.97 -9.41
C SER A 133 23.77 4.71 -8.74
N PRO A 134 24.06 5.72 -7.86
CA PRO A 134 23.03 6.62 -7.33
C PRO A 134 22.24 7.36 -8.41
N GLN A 135 22.84 7.68 -9.55
CA GLN A 135 22.17 8.36 -10.67
C GLN A 135 21.19 7.43 -11.39
N GLN A 136 21.52 6.15 -11.54
CA GLN A 136 20.58 5.14 -12.04
C GLN A 136 19.37 5.03 -11.11
N ALA A 137 19.60 4.90 -9.80
CA ALA A 137 18.55 4.85 -8.80
C ALA A 137 17.65 6.08 -8.85
N LEU A 138 18.24 7.28 -8.99
CA LEU A 138 17.49 8.54 -9.12
C LEU A 138 16.60 8.53 -10.35
N ALA A 139 17.14 8.13 -11.50
CA ALA A 139 16.36 8.05 -12.74
C ALA A 139 15.19 7.06 -12.61
N THR A 140 15.42 5.90 -11.99
CA THR A 140 14.37 4.90 -11.73
C THR A 140 13.32 5.43 -10.76
N ALA A 141 13.73 6.02 -9.63
CA ALA A 141 12.82 6.57 -8.65
C ALA A 141 11.93 7.69 -9.23
N ILE A 142 12.49 8.56 -10.07
CA ILE A 142 11.73 9.59 -10.80
C ILE A 142 10.63 8.96 -11.67
N ARG A 143 10.88 7.83 -12.32
CA ARG A 143 9.87 7.12 -13.10
C ARG A 143 8.72 6.64 -12.19
N PHE A 144 9.03 6.00 -11.07
CA PHE A 144 8.00 5.57 -10.11
C PHE A 144 7.17 6.74 -9.56
N MET A 145 7.80 7.86 -9.25
CA MET A 145 7.11 9.08 -8.77
C MET A 145 6.25 9.73 -9.87
N LYS A 146 6.77 9.89 -11.08
CA LYS A 146 6.07 10.61 -12.15
C LYS A 146 5.12 9.75 -12.96
N GLU A 147 5.54 8.55 -13.35
CA GLU A 147 4.73 7.66 -14.19
C GLU A 147 3.80 6.79 -13.34
N GLY A 148 4.25 6.33 -12.17
CA GLY A 148 3.47 5.52 -11.23
C GLY A 148 2.59 6.35 -10.30
N GLY A 149 3.05 7.53 -9.90
CA GLY A 149 2.43 8.36 -8.88
C GLY A 149 2.75 7.93 -7.45
N ALA A 150 3.80 7.10 -7.25
CA ALA A 150 4.25 6.69 -5.91
C ALA A 150 4.57 7.89 -5.02
N HIS A 151 4.42 7.72 -3.71
CA HIS A 151 4.73 8.76 -2.72
C HIS A 151 6.13 8.61 -2.12
N ALA A 152 6.69 7.42 -2.17
CA ALA A 152 8.02 7.05 -1.71
C ALA A 152 8.51 5.83 -2.50
N VAL A 153 9.79 5.55 -2.43
CA VAL A 153 10.39 4.34 -2.99
C VAL A 153 11.02 3.48 -1.90
N LYS A 154 11.17 2.16 -2.15
CA LYS A 154 11.92 1.24 -1.30
C LYS A 154 13.08 0.65 -2.07
N LEU A 155 14.19 0.38 -1.41
CA LEU A 155 15.35 -0.32 -1.97
C LEU A 155 16.04 -1.16 -0.89
N GLU A 156 16.78 -2.18 -1.33
CA GLU A 156 17.42 -3.17 -0.47
C GLU A 156 18.91 -2.91 -0.28
N GLY A 157 19.33 -3.01 0.99
CA GLY A 157 20.71 -2.92 1.42
C GLY A 157 20.86 -2.00 2.63
N GLY A 158 21.98 -2.16 3.31
CA GLY A 158 22.40 -1.37 4.45
C GLY A 158 23.41 -0.29 4.05
N GLU A 159 24.56 -0.28 4.72
CA GLU A 159 25.64 0.66 4.51
C GLU A 159 26.06 0.81 3.04
N ARG A 160 26.09 -0.29 2.28
CA ARG A 160 26.47 -0.30 0.84
C ARG A 160 25.60 0.57 -0.07
N VAL A 161 24.38 0.94 0.36
CA VAL A 161 23.44 1.77 -0.44
C VAL A 161 23.21 3.15 0.16
N SER A 162 23.98 3.55 1.19
CA SER A 162 23.83 4.83 1.88
C SER A 162 23.95 6.03 0.93
N ASP A 163 24.93 6.03 0.02
CA ASP A 163 25.11 7.09 -0.97
C ASP A 163 23.91 7.19 -1.94
N THR A 164 23.34 6.04 -2.29
CA THR A 164 22.13 5.97 -3.12
C THR A 164 20.95 6.58 -2.38
N ILE A 165 20.72 6.20 -1.12
CA ILE A 165 19.65 6.76 -0.27
C ILE A 165 19.83 8.28 -0.14
N ALA A 166 21.04 8.74 0.22
CA ALA A 166 21.34 10.16 0.36
C ALA A 166 21.06 10.96 -0.93
N THR A 167 21.41 10.40 -2.08
CA THR A 167 21.15 11.02 -3.39
C THR A 167 19.65 11.17 -3.68
N LEU A 168 18.85 10.13 -3.40
CA LEU A 168 17.39 10.15 -3.57
C LEU A 168 16.75 11.16 -2.61
N VAL A 169 17.14 11.15 -1.35
CA VAL A 169 16.62 12.05 -0.31
C VAL A 169 16.95 13.50 -0.63
N ALA A 170 18.20 13.79 -1.07
CA ALA A 170 18.61 15.12 -1.51
C ALA A 170 17.79 15.65 -2.69
N ALA A 171 17.30 14.75 -3.55
CA ALA A 171 16.41 15.09 -4.65
C ALA A 171 14.93 15.26 -4.22
N GLY A 172 14.61 15.09 -2.93
CA GLY A 172 13.26 15.22 -2.39
C GLY A 172 12.42 13.95 -2.50
N ILE A 173 13.02 12.79 -2.77
CA ILE A 173 12.34 11.50 -2.85
C ILE A 173 12.44 10.78 -1.50
N PRO A 174 11.32 10.51 -0.80
CA PRO A 174 11.35 9.75 0.44
C PRO A 174 11.75 8.29 0.18
N VAL A 175 12.67 7.76 1.00
CA VAL A 175 13.21 6.41 0.85
C VAL A 175 12.89 5.57 2.08
N MET A 176 12.35 4.37 1.87
CA MET A 176 12.26 3.28 2.84
C MET A 176 13.41 2.31 2.54
N ALA A 177 14.26 2.04 3.52
CA ALA A 177 15.32 1.06 3.38
C ALA A 177 14.82 -0.36 3.69
N HIS A 178 15.57 -1.39 3.28
CA HIS A 178 15.29 -2.78 3.60
C HIS A 178 16.58 -3.52 3.92
N ILE A 179 16.67 -4.05 5.14
CA ILE A 179 17.81 -4.80 5.67
C ILE A 179 17.39 -6.16 6.22
N GLY A 180 18.37 -6.98 6.55
CA GLY A 180 18.15 -8.37 6.96
C GLY A 180 18.18 -9.28 5.75
N PHE A 181 17.20 -10.16 5.59
CA PHE A 181 17.04 -10.90 4.36
C PHE A 181 16.53 -9.94 3.27
N THR A 182 17.24 -9.90 2.17
CA THR A 182 16.93 -9.08 1.01
C THR A 182 16.65 -10.00 -0.17
N PRO A 183 15.36 -10.15 -0.62
CA PRO A 183 14.98 -11.09 -1.68
C PRO A 183 15.77 -10.92 -2.98
N GLN A 184 16.12 -9.69 -3.35
CA GLN A 184 16.93 -9.40 -4.56
C GLN A 184 18.36 -9.96 -4.46
N SER A 185 18.85 -10.19 -3.26
CA SER A 185 20.17 -10.79 -3.00
C SER A 185 20.10 -12.30 -2.73
N VAL A 186 18.98 -12.97 -3.02
CA VAL A 186 18.73 -14.38 -2.70
C VAL A 186 19.84 -15.33 -3.19
N ASN A 187 20.40 -15.05 -4.36
CA ASN A 187 21.48 -15.84 -4.94
C ASN A 187 22.78 -15.73 -4.14
N THR A 188 23.11 -14.53 -3.66
CA THR A 188 24.30 -14.27 -2.83
C THR A 188 24.11 -14.81 -1.42
N LEU A 189 22.90 -14.70 -0.86
CA LEU A 189 22.56 -15.17 0.49
C LEU A 189 22.40 -16.70 0.58
N GLY A 190 22.38 -17.40 -0.57
CA GLY A 190 22.21 -18.85 -0.62
C GLY A 190 20.83 -19.32 -0.17
N GLY A 191 19.76 -18.56 -0.51
CA GLY A 191 18.38 -18.86 -0.22
C GLY A 191 17.83 -18.14 1.01
N PHE A 192 16.61 -18.50 1.41
CA PHE A 192 15.88 -17.89 2.54
C PHE A 192 16.51 -18.26 3.88
N ARG A 193 17.23 -17.33 4.49
CA ARG A 193 17.92 -17.52 5.77
C ARG A 193 17.74 -16.31 6.69
N VAL A 194 17.57 -16.57 7.99
CA VAL A 194 17.58 -15.55 9.04
C VAL A 194 18.93 -14.84 9.06
N GLN A 195 18.91 -13.53 9.00
CA GLN A 195 20.08 -12.64 8.99
C GLN A 195 20.33 -12.04 10.37
N GLY A 196 21.59 -11.63 10.66
CA GLY A 196 21.93 -10.95 11.92
C GLY A 196 22.09 -11.92 13.12
N ARG A 197 22.51 -13.18 12.91
CA ARG A 197 22.85 -14.10 13.98
C ARG A 197 24.35 -14.05 14.30
N GLY A 198 24.69 -14.18 15.59
CA GLY A 198 26.10 -14.18 16.04
C GLY A 198 26.80 -12.89 15.62
N ASP A 199 27.98 -12.99 15.05
CA ASP A 199 28.84 -11.85 14.66
C ASP A 199 28.21 -10.94 13.60
N ALA A 200 27.19 -11.42 12.85
CA ALA A 200 26.46 -10.61 11.88
C ALA A 200 25.44 -9.63 12.53
N ALA A 201 25.25 -9.71 13.85
CA ALA A 201 24.34 -8.80 14.55
C ALA A 201 24.86 -7.35 14.54
N ASP A 202 26.14 -7.16 14.76
CA ASP A 202 26.76 -5.82 14.77
C ASP A 202 26.69 -5.16 13.39
N GLN A 203 26.88 -5.93 12.32
CA GLN A 203 26.72 -5.43 10.94
C GLN A 203 25.26 -5.01 10.67
N LEU A 204 24.27 -5.77 11.11
CA LEU A 204 22.88 -5.41 10.93
C LEU A 204 22.53 -4.10 11.66
N ILE A 205 23.10 -3.89 12.87
CA ILE A 205 22.93 -2.61 13.59
C ILE A 205 23.61 -1.47 12.83
N ALA A 206 24.82 -1.69 12.33
CA ALA A 206 25.54 -0.69 11.52
C ALA A 206 24.76 -0.34 10.26
N ASP A 207 24.24 -1.34 9.54
CA ASP A 207 23.38 -1.15 8.36
C ASP A 207 22.16 -0.29 8.68
N ALA A 208 21.47 -0.57 9.80
CA ALA A 208 20.30 0.16 10.22
C ALA A 208 20.62 1.64 10.56
N ILE A 209 21.72 1.89 11.20
CA ILE A 209 22.20 3.25 11.52
C ILE A 209 22.57 3.97 10.23
N ALA A 210 23.33 3.34 9.34
CA ALA A 210 23.79 3.94 8.10
C ALA A 210 22.63 4.38 7.19
N VAL A 211 21.58 3.57 7.05
CA VAL A 211 20.41 3.96 6.25
C VAL A 211 19.62 5.11 6.89
N GLN A 212 19.55 5.16 8.22
CA GLN A 212 18.96 6.31 8.91
C GLN A 212 19.77 7.60 8.69
N GLU A 213 21.09 7.54 8.85
CA GLU A 213 21.99 8.69 8.64
C GLU A 213 21.97 9.17 7.20
N ALA A 214 21.78 8.27 6.23
CA ALA A 214 21.57 8.60 4.83
C ALA A 214 20.20 9.29 4.55
N GLY A 215 19.30 9.35 5.54
CA GLY A 215 18.03 10.06 5.45
C GLY A 215 16.82 9.20 5.10
N ALA A 216 16.91 7.87 5.17
CA ALA A 216 15.75 7.01 5.03
C ALA A 216 14.68 7.38 6.08
N PHE A 217 13.41 7.42 5.69
CA PHE A 217 12.32 7.74 6.63
C PHE A 217 11.85 6.53 7.44
N SER A 218 12.17 5.33 7.01
CA SER A 218 11.79 4.06 7.64
C SER A 218 12.71 2.94 7.14
N VAL A 219 12.78 1.84 7.89
CA VAL A 219 13.53 0.64 7.50
C VAL A 219 12.71 -0.63 7.72
N VAL A 220 12.64 -1.47 6.69
CA VAL A 220 12.11 -2.83 6.78
C VAL A 220 13.21 -3.74 7.30
N MET A 221 12.87 -4.61 8.26
CA MET A 221 13.74 -5.68 8.77
C MET A 221 13.07 -7.03 8.46
N GLU A 222 13.65 -7.79 7.53
CA GLU A 222 13.11 -9.08 7.15
C GLU A 222 13.96 -10.24 7.70
N MET A 223 13.28 -11.24 8.30
CA MET A 223 13.88 -12.46 8.84
C MET A 223 15.10 -12.18 9.75
N VAL A 224 14.91 -11.24 10.67
CA VAL A 224 15.88 -10.85 11.71
C VAL A 224 15.43 -11.44 13.04
N PRO A 225 16.36 -11.91 13.92
CA PRO A 225 16.00 -12.35 15.26
C PRO A 225 15.23 -11.26 16.02
N ALA A 226 14.12 -11.63 16.67
CA ALA A 226 13.20 -10.67 17.30
C ALA A 226 13.90 -9.78 18.34
N GLU A 227 14.81 -10.34 19.14
CA GLU A 227 15.57 -9.57 20.13
C GLU A 227 16.46 -8.50 19.48
N LEU A 228 17.15 -8.85 18.38
CA LEU A 228 17.99 -7.93 17.62
C LEU A 228 17.14 -6.83 16.95
N ALA A 229 16.03 -7.21 16.35
CA ALA A 229 15.10 -6.24 15.76
C ALA A 229 14.56 -5.25 16.80
N GLY A 230 14.23 -5.72 18.00
CA GLY A 230 13.85 -4.87 19.13
C GLY A 230 14.98 -3.92 19.57
N GLN A 231 16.23 -4.38 19.58
CA GLN A 231 17.39 -3.52 19.87
C GLN A 231 17.55 -2.42 18.79
N VAL A 232 17.47 -2.78 17.51
CA VAL A 232 17.52 -1.83 16.38
C VAL A 232 16.39 -0.81 16.50
N THR A 233 15.16 -1.26 16.75
CA THR A 233 13.98 -0.38 16.90
C THR A 233 14.15 0.69 17.97
N ARG A 234 14.76 0.32 19.10
CA ARG A 234 15.06 1.26 20.18
C ARG A 234 16.22 2.21 19.88
N LYS A 235 17.16 1.82 19.03
CA LYS A 235 18.30 2.66 18.62
C LYS A 235 17.95 3.70 17.58
N LEU A 236 17.02 3.37 16.68
CA LEU A 236 16.64 4.23 15.57
C LEU A 236 15.59 5.26 15.97
N THR A 237 15.67 6.44 15.39
CA THR A 237 14.63 7.48 15.47
C THR A 237 13.57 7.33 14.36
N ILE A 238 13.92 6.66 13.25
CA ILE A 238 12.99 6.36 12.17
C ILE A 238 12.17 5.11 12.48
N PRO A 239 10.91 5.00 11.97
CA PRO A 239 10.09 3.81 12.12
C PRO A 239 10.73 2.55 11.56
N THR A 240 10.58 1.43 12.28
CA THR A 240 10.97 0.09 11.83
C THR A 240 9.73 -0.71 11.44
N VAL A 241 9.82 -1.46 10.33
CA VAL A 241 8.76 -2.34 9.83
C VAL A 241 9.27 -3.77 9.84
N GLY A 242 8.64 -4.66 10.61
CA GLY A 242 9.05 -6.05 10.72
C GLY A 242 8.33 -6.96 9.73
N ILE A 243 9.05 -7.94 9.19
CA ILE A 243 8.51 -9.12 8.54
C ILE A 243 9.35 -10.33 8.95
N GLY A 244 8.79 -11.20 9.78
CA GLY A 244 9.57 -12.24 10.43
C GLY A 244 10.66 -11.71 11.37
N ALA A 245 10.47 -10.54 11.98
CA ALA A 245 11.41 -9.85 12.85
C ALA A 245 10.87 -9.61 14.28
N GLY A 246 9.80 -10.28 14.66
CA GLY A 246 9.19 -10.16 16.00
C GLY A 246 8.26 -8.95 16.15
N ALA A 247 7.68 -8.81 17.35
CA ALA A 247 6.62 -7.85 17.65
C ALA A 247 7.11 -6.47 18.07
N ASP A 248 8.40 -6.31 18.34
CA ASP A 248 8.97 -5.07 18.91
C ASP A 248 9.21 -3.98 17.86
N CYS A 249 9.11 -4.29 16.56
CA CYS A 249 9.13 -3.28 15.50
C CYS A 249 7.92 -2.33 15.63
N ASP A 250 8.06 -1.09 15.14
CA ASP A 250 6.99 -0.09 15.18
C ASP A 250 5.80 -0.48 14.30
N ALA A 251 6.06 -1.23 13.22
CA ALA A 251 5.05 -1.72 12.29
C ALA A 251 5.35 -3.15 11.84
N GLN A 252 4.38 -3.74 11.13
CA GLN A 252 4.52 -5.05 10.49
C GLN A 252 4.07 -4.95 9.03
N VAL A 253 4.74 -5.68 8.14
CA VAL A 253 4.31 -5.85 6.75
C VAL A 253 4.10 -7.33 6.42
N LEU A 254 3.12 -7.62 5.59
CA LEU A 254 2.92 -8.93 4.96
C LEU A 254 2.60 -8.75 3.47
N VAL A 255 2.95 -9.74 2.68
CA VAL A 255 2.37 -9.93 1.34
C VAL A 255 0.89 -10.25 1.53
N TRP A 256 -0.01 -9.50 0.89
CA TRP A 256 -1.44 -9.65 1.16
C TRP A 256 -1.98 -11.02 0.77
N GLN A 257 -1.42 -11.63 -0.25
CA GLN A 257 -1.78 -12.99 -0.65
C GLN A 257 -1.47 -14.02 0.43
N ASP A 258 -0.38 -13.81 1.16
CA ASP A 258 -0.04 -14.66 2.31
C ASP A 258 -0.97 -14.36 3.50
N MET A 259 -1.18 -13.09 3.82
CA MET A 259 -2.08 -12.66 4.89
C MET A 259 -3.50 -13.23 4.74
N ALA A 260 -4.00 -13.27 3.50
CA ALA A 260 -5.35 -13.71 3.19
C ALA A 260 -5.46 -15.20 2.78
N ALA A 261 -4.37 -15.97 2.82
CA ALA A 261 -4.30 -17.33 2.26
C ALA A 261 -4.90 -17.40 0.84
N TYR A 262 -4.51 -16.44 -0.01
CA TYR A 262 -5.03 -16.33 -1.37
C TYR A 262 -4.38 -17.35 -2.31
N THR A 263 -3.06 -17.57 -2.16
CA THR A 263 -2.30 -18.55 -2.93
C THR A 263 -2.22 -19.89 -2.22
N SER A 264 -2.13 -20.98 -3.00
CA SER A 264 -1.90 -22.33 -2.47
C SER A 264 -0.39 -22.57 -2.32
N GLY A 265 0.01 -23.34 -1.31
CA GLY A 265 1.39 -23.76 -1.12
C GLY A 265 1.93 -23.54 0.30
N LYS A 266 3.24 -23.70 0.45
CA LYS A 266 3.89 -23.46 1.75
C LYS A 266 4.10 -21.96 1.94
N THR A 267 3.62 -21.46 3.06
CA THR A 267 3.90 -20.10 3.52
C THR A 267 5.09 -20.09 4.49
N ALA A 268 5.77 -18.95 4.59
CA ALA A 268 6.84 -18.76 5.53
C ALA A 268 6.33 -18.89 6.98
N ARG A 269 7.19 -19.37 7.90
CA ARG A 269 6.82 -19.59 9.31
C ARG A 269 6.24 -18.34 10.01
N PHE A 270 6.65 -17.16 9.60
CA PHE A 270 6.20 -15.90 10.19
C PHE A 270 4.82 -15.44 9.67
N VAL A 271 4.29 -16.09 8.65
CA VAL A 271 2.98 -15.75 8.08
C VAL A 271 1.87 -16.31 8.97
N LYS A 272 0.94 -15.43 9.34
CA LYS A 272 -0.35 -15.80 9.92
C LYS A 272 -1.44 -15.53 8.88
N HIS A 273 -2.27 -16.53 8.62
CA HIS A 273 -3.45 -16.38 7.79
C HIS A 273 -4.58 -15.74 8.62
N PHE A 274 -5.08 -14.61 8.18
CA PHE A 274 -6.20 -13.90 8.79
C PHE A 274 -7.54 -14.24 8.12
N ALA A 275 -7.49 -14.85 6.91
CA ALA A 275 -8.65 -15.30 6.15
C ALA A 275 -8.27 -16.50 5.29
N GLN A 276 -9.25 -17.07 4.56
CA GLN A 276 -9.09 -18.19 3.60
C GLN A 276 -9.68 -17.77 2.24
N VAL A 277 -9.22 -16.65 1.71
CA VAL A 277 -9.79 -16.02 0.50
C VAL A 277 -9.60 -16.92 -0.74
N GLY A 278 -8.47 -17.64 -0.83
CA GLY A 278 -8.21 -18.56 -1.93
C GLY A 278 -9.25 -19.69 -2.02
N ASP A 279 -9.64 -20.27 -0.88
CA ASP A 279 -10.66 -21.31 -0.83
C ASP A 279 -12.05 -20.76 -1.17
N GLN A 280 -12.38 -19.58 -0.67
CA GLN A 280 -13.65 -18.90 -0.98
C GLN A 280 -13.76 -18.61 -2.47
N LEU A 281 -12.70 -18.07 -3.10
CA LEU A 281 -12.69 -17.77 -4.53
C LEU A 281 -12.81 -19.05 -5.37
N ARG A 282 -12.10 -20.10 -4.99
CA ARG A 282 -12.18 -21.41 -5.68
C ARG A 282 -13.60 -21.98 -5.61
N THR A 283 -14.24 -21.90 -4.44
CA THR A 283 -15.62 -22.35 -4.23
C THR A 283 -16.58 -21.53 -5.07
N ALA A 284 -16.47 -20.21 -5.06
CA ALA A 284 -17.32 -19.33 -5.87
C ALA A 284 -17.19 -19.63 -7.36
N ALA A 285 -15.97 -19.82 -7.87
CA ALA A 285 -15.73 -20.15 -9.27
C ALA A 285 -16.32 -21.53 -9.66
N ALA A 286 -16.21 -22.52 -8.76
CA ALA A 286 -16.79 -23.86 -8.98
C ALA A 286 -18.33 -23.82 -9.00
N THR A 287 -18.94 -23.06 -8.08
CA THR A 287 -20.39 -22.85 -8.03
C THR A 287 -20.89 -22.16 -9.29
N TYR A 288 -20.23 -21.06 -9.69
CA TYR A 288 -20.57 -20.36 -10.94
C TYR A 288 -20.51 -21.28 -12.15
N LEU A 289 -19.45 -22.08 -12.28
CA LEU A 289 -19.32 -23.04 -13.38
C LEU A 289 -20.45 -24.08 -13.39
N ASP A 290 -20.82 -24.61 -12.21
CA ASP A 290 -21.90 -25.62 -12.09
C ASP A 290 -23.26 -25.01 -12.47
N GLU A 291 -23.60 -23.85 -11.97
CA GLU A 291 -24.84 -23.16 -12.27
C GLU A 291 -24.99 -22.80 -13.75
N VAL A 292 -23.91 -22.33 -14.38
CA VAL A 292 -23.90 -22.07 -15.84
C VAL A 292 -24.15 -23.38 -16.62
N ARG A 293 -23.47 -24.48 -16.24
CA ARG A 293 -23.64 -25.77 -16.91
C ARG A 293 -25.05 -26.35 -16.77
N ARG A 294 -25.71 -26.08 -15.65
CA ARG A 294 -27.08 -26.56 -15.39
C ARG A 294 -28.16 -25.60 -15.91
N GLY A 295 -27.78 -24.44 -16.46
CA GLY A 295 -28.69 -23.41 -16.91
C GLY A 295 -29.47 -22.74 -15.79
N VAL A 296 -28.94 -22.72 -14.56
CA VAL A 296 -29.49 -22.01 -13.40
C VAL A 296 -29.10 -20.55 -13.44
N PHE A 297 -27.85 -20.26 -13.84
CA PHE A 297 -27.38 -18.90 -14.07
C PHE A 297 -27.19 -18.68 -15.60
N PRO A 298 -27.62 -17.52 -16.17
CA PRO A 298 -28.38 -16.45 -15.51
C PRO A 298 -29.84 -16.82 -15.27
N GLY A 299 -30.41 -16.36 -14.14
CA GLY A 299 -31.84 -16.39 -13.91
C GLY A 299 -32.59 -15.25 -14.60
N PRO A 300 -33.94 -15.19 -14.54
CA PRO A 300 -34.69 -14.09 -15.12
C PRO A 300 -34.28 -12.71 -14.59
N GLU A 301 -33.91 -12.61 -13.32
CA GLU A 301 -33.45 -11.39 -12.66
C GLU A 301 -32.09 -10.90 -13.15
N HIS A 302 -31.34 -11.71 -13.88
CA HIS A 302 -30.04 -11.42 -14.46
C HIS A 302 -30.11 -11.18 -15.98
N SER A 303 -31.33 -11.10 -16.54
CA SER A 303 -31.55 -10.98 -17.98
C SER A 303 -32.31 -9.69 -18.33
N PHE A 304 -32.04 -9.11 -19.49
CA PHE A 304 -32.66 -7.86 -19.98
C PHE A 304 -33.59 -8.12 -21.15
#